data_b377a9afc5b8d8a0dce975c6b4c7d81c
#
_entry.id   b377a9afc5b8d8a0dce975c6b4c7d81c
#
_cell.length_a   1.000
_cell.length_b   1.000
_cell.length_c   1.000
_cell.angle_alpha   90.00
_cell.angle_beta   90.00
_cell.angle_gamma   90.00
#
_symmetry.space_group_name_H-M   'P 1'
#
loop_
_entity.id
_entity.type
_entity.pdbx_description
1 polymer ?
#
loop_
_entity_poly.entity_id
_entity_poly.type
_entity_poly.pdbx_seq_one_letter_code
_entity_poly.pdbx_strand_id
1 'polypeptide(L)'
;MKTLYFIEVTDTFGGEANYSWVTRHVIKAKSLKGAVNALSRRSGISWRSDGFRYLSKSGATCAFIEEFDPEFHSDFRFDTDDRL
;
A
#
# COMPACT_ATOMS: atom_id res chain seq x y z
N MET A 1 13.31 3.72 -15.20
CA MET A 1 13.11 2.31 -14.80
C MET A 1 12.04 2.21 -13.75
N LYS A 2 11.14 1.24 -13.86
CA LYS A 2 10.06 1.06 -12.89
C LYS A 2 10.38 -0.05 -11.92
N THR A 3 9.95 0.12 -10.69
CA THR A 3 10.12 -0.84 -9.60
C THR A 3 8.75 -1.34 -9.16
N LEU A 4 8.69 -2.58 -8.71
CA LEU A 4 7.48 -3.13 -8.13
C LEU A 4 7.45 -2.82 -6.64
N TYR A 5 6.31 -2.34 -6.17
CA TYR A 5 6.10 -2.03 -4.75
C TYR A 5 5.00 -2.91 -4.18
N PHE A 6 5.24 -3.46 -3.01
CA PHE A 6 4.26 -4.21 -2.25
C PHE A 6 3.54 -3.24 -1.32
N ILE A 7 2.21 -3.24 -1.37
CA ILE A 7 1.38 -2.35 -0.55
C ILE A 7 0.36 -3.18 0.20
N GLU A 8 0.31 -2.97 1.50
CA GLU A 8 -0.68 -3.59 2.36
C GLU A 8 -1.51 -2.50 3.00
N VAL A 9 -2.83 -2.55 2.79
CA VAL A 9 -3.77 -1.55 3.31
C VAL A 9 -4.67 -2.21 4.32
N THR A 10 -4.84 -1.57 5.47
CA THR A 10 -5.71 -2.06 6.53
C THR A 10 -6.40 -0.89 7.22
N ASP A 11 -7.43 -1.21 8.01
CA ASP A 11 -8.11 -0.22 8.82
C ASP A 11 -7.27 0.14 10.06
N THR A 12 -7.71 1.16 10.78
CA THR A 12 -7.06 1.58 12.03
C THR A 12 -8.03 1.50 13.19
N PHE A 13 -7.45 1.33 14.37
CA PHE A 13 -8.19 1.43 15.63
C PHE A 13 -7.27 2.13 16.63
N GLY A 14 -7.73 3.28 17.15
CA GLY A 14 -6.90 4.07 18.05
C GLY A 14 -5.63 4.61 17.39
N GLY A 15 -5.65 4.77 16.06
CA GLY A 15 -4.49 5.24 15.30
C GLY A 15 -3.51 4.13 14.90
N GLU A 16 -3.75 2.90 15.33
CA GLU A 16 -2.89 1.76 15.02
C GLU A 16 -3.53 0.86 13.97
N ALA A 17 -2.71 0.14 13.22
CA ALA A 17 -3.19 -0.85 12.26
C ALA A 17 -3.99 -1.92 12.97
N ASN A 18 -5.21 -2.16 12.53
CA ASN A 18 -6.14 -3.05 13.21
C ASN A 18 -6.32 -4.41 12.55
N TYR A 19 -6.08 -4.49 11.25
CA TYR A 19 -6.16 -5.74 10.47
C TYR A 19 -7.53 -6.44 10.54
N SER A 20 -8.61 -5.70 10.72
CA SER A 20 -9.94 -6.29 10.63
C SER A 20 -10.26 -6.66 9.18
N TRP A 21 -9.62 -5.99 8.23
CA TRP A 21 -9.55 -6.35 6.82
C TRP A 21 -8.21 -5.92 6.26
N VAL A 22 -7.76 -6.58 5.22
CA VAL A 22 -6.49 -6.26 4.58
C VAL A 22 -6.66 -6.38 3.07
N THR A 23 -6.15 -5.40 2.33
CA THR A 23 -5.99 -5.55 0.89
C THR A 23 -4.50 -5.46 0.58
N ARG A 24 -4.06 -6.20 -0.43
CA ARG A 24 -2.65 -6.25 -0.83
C ARG A 24 -2.52 -5.96 -2.31
N HIS A 25 -1.52 -5.16 -2.64
CA HIS A 25 -1.33 -4.68 -4.01
C HIS A 25 0.14 -4.76 -4.39
N VAL A 26 0.40 -5.12 -5.65
CA VAL A 26 1.71 -4.95 -6.26
C VAL A 26 1.55 -3.88 -7.32
N ILE A 27 2.23 -2.75 -7.13
CA ILE A 27 2.13 -1.60 -8.02
C ILE A 27 3.50 -1.32 -8.64
N LYS A 28 3.51 -1.15 -9.97
CA LYS A 28 4.71 -0.78 -10.72
C LYS A 28 4.78 0.74 -10.80
N ALA A 29 5.87 1.31 -10.33
CA ALA A 29 6.06 2.76 -10.32
C ALA A 29 7.55 3.10 -10.40
N LYS A 30 7.85 4.35 -10.73
CA LYS A 30 9.24 4.82 -10.84
C LYS A 30 9.86 5.13 -9.49
N SER A 31 9.04 5.37 -8.48
CA SER A 31 9.48 5.77 -7.15
C SER A 31 8.42 5.41 -6.12
N LEU A 32 8.81 5.47 -4.85
CA LEU A 32 7.88 5.30 -3.74
C LEU A 32 6.73 6.30 -3.84
N LYS A 33 7.04 7.57 -4.11
CA LYS A 33 6.02 8.61 -4.28
C LYS A 33 5.08 8.27 -5.43
N GLY A 34 5.60 7.74 -6.53
CA GLY A 34 4.80 7.29 -7.66
C GLY A 34 3.86 6.16 -7.27
N ALA A 35 4.33 5.23 -6.44
CA ALA A 35 3.49 4.13 -5.94
C ALA A 35 2.35 4.65 -5.07
N VAL A 36 2.62 5.61 -4.19
CA VAL A 36 1.60 6.26 -3.35
C VAL A 36 0.57 6.97 -4.21
N ASN A 37 1.01 7.70 -5.23
CA ASN A 37 0.11 8.41 -6.14
C ASN A 37 -0.78 7.42 -6.91
N ALA A 38 -0.22 6.29 -7.33
CA ALA A 38 -1.00 5.26 -8.02
C ALA A 38 -2.03 4.64 -7.08
N LEU A 39 -1.66 4.40 -5.84
CA LEU A 39 -2.60 3.90 -4.82
C LEU A 39 -3.74 4.91 -4.60
N SER A 40 -3.42 6.19 -4.51
CA SER A 40 -4.41 7.26 -4.38
C SER A 40 -5.43 7.22 -5.53
N ARG A 41 -4.94 7.13 -6.77
CA ARG A 41 -5.82 7.10 -7.94
C ARG A 41 -6.74 5.88 -7.93
N ARG A 42 -6.21 4.72 -7.55
CA ARG A 42 -6.96 3.45 -7.58
C ARG A 42 -7.95 3.33 -6.43
N SER A 43 -7.59 3.84 -5.27
CA SER A 43 -8.45 3.73 -4.07
C SER A 43 -9.41 4.91 -3.89
N GLY A 44 -9.14 6.03 -4.53
CA GLY A 44 -9.90 7.26 -4.30
C GLY A 44 -9.58 7.91 -2.96
N ILE A 45 -8.54 7.46 -2.28
CA ILE A 45 -8.14 7.93 -0.95
C ILE A 45 -6.88 8.77 -1.08
N SER A 46 -6.85 9.93 -0.42
CA SER A 46 -5.64 10.73 -0.31
C SER A 46 -4.80 10.24 0.86
N TRP A 47 -3.53 9.97 0.59
CA TRP A 47 -2.61 9.42 1.58
C TRP A 47 -1.59 10.48 2.00
N ARG A 48 -1.26 10.50 3.29
CA ARG A 48 -0.19 11.36 3.83
C ARG A 48 0.84 10.49 4.55
N SER A 49 2.08 10.90 4.48
CA SER A 49 3.17 10.21 5.17
C SER A 49 3.03 10.35 6.69
N ASP A 50 3.24 9.25 7.39
CA ASP A 50 3.19 9.21 8.85
C ASP A 50 4.27 8.23 9.34
N GLY A 51 5.51 8.70 9.37
CA GLY A 51 6.66 7.88 9.72
C GLY A 51 6.90 6.79 8.69
N PHE A 52 6.80 5.54 9.11
CA PHE A 52 7.05 4.38 8.24
C PHE A 52 5.80 3.91 7.48
N ARG A 53 4.70 4.61 7.62
CA ARG A 53 3.42 4.25 6.98
C ARG A 53 2.76 5.48 6.39
N TYR A 54 1.65 5.23 5.68
CA TYR A 54 0.79 6.29 5.15
C TYR A 54 -0.58 6.19 5.78
N LEU A 55 -1.18 7.33 6.10
CA LEU A 55 -2.54 7.40 6.63
C LEU A 55 -3.45 8.08 5.63
N SER A 56 -4.70 7.64 5.57
CA SER A 56 -5.73 8.35 4.85
C SER A 56 -6.02 9.67 5.57
N LYS A 57 -6.68 10.60 4.87
CA LYS A 57 -6.98 11.92 5.42
C LYS A 57 -7.75 11.83 6.74
N SER A 58 -8.69 10.90 6.84
CA SER A 58 -9.48 10.71 8.05
C SER A 58 -8.74 9.96 9.16
N GLY A 59 -7.64 9.29 8.82
CA GLY A 59 -6.92 8.41 9.74
C GLY A 59 -7.56 7.04 9.92
N ALA A 60 -8.65 6.75 9.19
CA ALA A 60 -9.37 5.48 9.35
C ALA A 60 -8.69 4.31 8.65
N THR A 61 -7.75 4.59 7.76
CA THR A 61 -7.07 3.58 6.93
C THR A 61 -5.59 3.88 6.89
N CYS A 62 -4.75 2.85 6.94
CA CYS A 62 -3.32 3.01 6.79
C CYS A 62 -2.78 2.06 5.72
N ALA A 63 -1.64 2.44 5.15
CA ALA A 63 -0.96 1.66 4.12
C ALA A 63 0.52 1.53 4.46
N PHE A 64 1.04 0.32 4.28
CA PHE A 64 2.46 0.03 4.41
C PHE A 64 2.99 -0.27 3.02
N ILE A 65 4.04 0.43 2.62
CA ILE A 65 4.60 0.33 1.27
C ILE A 65 6.09 0.02 1.35
N GLU A 66 6.51 -1.02 0.65
CA GLU A 66 7.92 -1.40 0.52
C GLU A 66 8.17 -1.97 -0.86
N GLU A 67 9.42 -2.13 -1.26
CA GLU A 67 9.73 -2.77 -2.52
C GLU A 67 9.25 -4.21 -2.49
N PHE A 68 8.70 -4.67 -3.61
CA PHE A 68 8.25 -6.05 -3.73
C PHE A 68 9.45 -7.00 -3.67
N ASP A 69 9.38 -7.94 -2.73
CA ASP A 69 10.40 -8.99 -2.59
C ASP A 69 9.73 -10.33 -2.90
N PRO A 70 10.09 -10.99 -4.01
CA PRO A 70 9.48 -12.27 -4.38
C PRO A 70 9.60 -13.34 -3.29
N GLU A 71 10.65 -13.27 -2.49
CA GLU A 71 10.89 -14.26 -1.44
C GLU A 71 9.86 -14.18 -0.32
N PHE A 72 9.43 -12.94 0.02
CA PHE A 72 8.52 -12.72 1.13
C PHE A 72 7.09 -12.45 0.68
N HIS A 73 6.88 -11.94 -0.54
CA HIS A 73 5.58 -11.45 -0.95
C HIS A 73 4.85 -12.31 -1.99
N SER A 74 5.53 -13.27 -2.61
CA SER A 74 4.95 -14.06 -3.71
C SER A 74 3.74 -14.90 -3.31
N ASP A 75 3.68 -15.32 -2.05
CA ASP A 75 2.64 -16.22 -1.59
C ASP A 75 1.34 -15.51 -1.18
N PHE A 76 1.34 -14.18 -1.16
CA PHE A 76 0.13 -13.43 -0.85
C PHE A 76 -0.83 -13.42 -2.03
N ARG A 77 -2.10 -13.35 -1.71
CA ARG A 77 -3.13 -13.07 -2.70
C ARG A 77 -3.23 -11.55 -2.87
N PHE A 78 -3.18 -11.09 -4.12
CA PHE A 78 -3.21 -9.66 -4.42
C PHE A 78 -4.54 -9.24 -5.03
N ASP A 79 -5.06 -8.10 -4.54
CA ASP A 79 -6.26 -7.47 -5.10
C ASP A 79 -5.92 -6.70 -6.37
N THR A 80 -4.68 -6.18 -6.44
CA THR A 80 -4.11 -5.55 -7.63
C THR A 80 -2.72 -6.11 -7.84
N ASP A 81 -2.39 -6.48 -9.08
CA ASP A 81 -1.08 -7.08 -9.35
C ASP A 81 -0.53 -6.59 -10.68
N ASP A 82 0.39 -5.65 -10.63
CA ASP A 82 1.02 -5.07 -11.81
C ASP A 82 2.18 -5.92 -12.39
N ARG A 83 2.44 -7.09 -11.80
CA ARG A 83 3.45 -8.01 -12.34
C ARG A 83 2.98 -8.66 -13.65
N LEU A 84 1.68 -8.77 -13.80
CA LEU A 84 1.07 -9.45 -14.94
C LEU A 84 0.96 -8.58 -16.17
#